data_a89f7422fdf35abaa0b92e98f220ca31
#
_entry.id   a89f7422fdf35abaa0b92e98f220ca31
#
_cell.length_a   1.000
_cell.length_b   1.000
_cell.length_c   1.000
_cell.angle_alpha   90.00
_cell.angle_beta   90.00
_cell.angle_gamma   90.00
#
_symmetry.space_group_name_H-M   'P 1'
#
loop_
_entity.id
_entity.type
_entity.pdbx_description
1 polymer ?
#
loop_
_entity_poly.entity_id
_entity_poly.type
_entity_poly.pdbx_seq_one_letter_code
_entity_poly.pdbx_strand_id
1 'polypeptide(L)'
;MGVKIKDLHKSRQIYSFNENYFKTIDNEHKAYWLGFIAADGCVLEPTYQVSKRTGKIIRKEQGALQIGLQENDKTHLEKFQKDIEDTHNLYHNKRMKSITIKLFSNIICRDLQQYNIVPRKSLVLKFPDSIREDLLRHFIRGYFDGDGSIAFCKNKKGVISIGSIQVSFIGATSFIIGLNEILQEKIQVNEKIIKEKNPMTSNLFFSSIDHTKKFLDFIYKDSTIYLDRKYERYLIFNKKYEEYLNKKLR
;
A
#
# COMPACT_ATOMS: atom_id res chain seq x y z
N MET A 1 -62.71 2.81 -2.66
CA MET A 1 -61.54 2.89 -1.75
C MET A 1 -60.27 2.79 -2.60
N GLY A 2 -59.59 3.90 -2.84
CA GLY A 2 -58.37 3.93 -3.65
C GLY A 2 -57.17 3.65 -2.78
N VAL A 3 -56.41 2.61 -3.11
CA VAL A 3 -55.12 2.32 -2.50
C VAL A 3 -54.09 3.30 -3.04
N LYS A 4 -53.59 4.22 -2.21
CA LYS A 4 -52.46 5.07 -2.54
C LYS A 4 -51.22 4.21 -2.68
N ILE A 5 -50.70 4.08 -3.90
CA ILE A 5 -49.36 3.56 -4.18
C ILE A 5 -48.39 4.62 -3.59
N LYS A 6 -47.81 4.31 -2.44
CA LYS A 6 -46.75 5.12 -1.85
C LYS A 6 -45.50 5.07 -2.76
N ASP A 7 -45.03 6.25 -3.18
CA ASP A 7 -43.82 6.49 -3.93
C ASP A 7 -42.62 5.73 -3.36
N LEU A 8 -42.22 4.66 -4.03
CA LEU A 8 -41.00 3.90 -3.78
C LEU A 8 -39.83 4.42 -4.65
N HIS A 9 -39.73 5.74 -4.80
CA HIS A 9 -38.51 6.36 -5.28
C HIS A 9 -37.66 6.78 -4.08
N LYS A 10 -37.09 5.82 -3.33
CA LYS A 10 -35.84 6.05 -2.68
C LYS A 10 -34.82 6.31 -3.79
N SER A 11 -34.42 7.56 -3.96
CA SER A 11 -33.31 7.94 -4.84
C SER A 11 -32.14 6.99 -4.50
N ARG A 12 -31.78 6.11 -5.44
CA ARG A 12 -30.56 5.30 -5.30
C ARG A 12 -29.43 6.30 -5.17
N GLN A 13 -28.78 6.32 -4.01
CA GLN A 13 -27.59 7.12 -3.81
C GLN A 13 -26.57 6.64 -4.87
N ILE A 14 -26.23 7.53 -5.81
CA ILE A 14 -25.27 7.22 -6.86
C ILE A 14 -23.90 7.47 -6.25
N TYR A 15 -23.16 6.41 -5.99
CA TYR A 15 -21.77 6.49 -5.60
C TYR A 15 -20.90 6.63 -6.84
N SER A 16 -19.84 7.43 -6.75
CA SER A 16 -18.92 7.69 -7.84
C SER A 16 -17.47 7.73 -7.34
N PHE A 17 -16.54 7.50 -8.22
CA PHE A 17 -15.11 7.68 -8.02
C PHE A 17 -14.42 7.86 -9.38
N ASN A 18 -13.19 8.36 -9.38
CA ASN A 18 -12.41 8.54 -10.59
C ASN A 18 -11.82 7.21 -11.07
N GLU A 19 -12.49 6.53 -11.99
CA GLU A 19 -12.03 5.25 -12.56
C GLU A 19 -10.72 5.35 -13.34
N ASN A 20 -10.35 6.55 -13.82
CA ASN A 20 -9.13 6.80 -14.58
C ASN A 20 -7.94 7.25 -13.70
N TYR A 21 -8.08 7.19 -12.37
CA TYR A 21 -7.06 7.69 -11.44
C TYR A 21 -5.68 7.07 -11.68
N PHE A 22 -5.60 5.77 -11.98
CA PHE A 22 -4.36 5.04 -12.22
C PHE A 22 -3.97 4.91 -13.69
N LYS A 23 -4.71 5.56 -14.61
CA LYS A 23 -4.38 5.53 -16.04
C LYS A 23 -2.98 6.08 -16.33
N THR A 24 -2.56 7.10 -15.61
CA THR A 24 -1.24 7.71 -15.69
C THR A 24 -0.75 8.05 -14.30
N ILE A 25 0.47 7.63 -13.96
CA ILE A 25 1.12 7.96 -12.70
C ILE A 25 1.99 9.20 -12.94
N ASP A 26 1.46 10.37 -12.64
CA ASP A 26 2.02 11.69 -12.97
C ASP A 26 2.36 12.56 -11.77
N ASN A 27 2.00 12.14 -10.56
CA ASN A 27 2.23 12.90 -9.33
C ASN A 27 2.51 11.99 -8.11
N GLU A 28 2.94 12.61 -7.00
CA GLU A 28 3.28 11.96 -5.75
C GLU A 28 2.17 11.06 -5.22
N HIS A 29 0.93 11.57 -5.14
CA HIS A 29 -0.20 10.83 -4.55
C HIS A 29 -0.54 9.58 -5.34
N LYS A 30 -0.59 9.68 -6.67
CA LYS A 30 -0.84 8.51 -7.53
C LYS A 30 0.26 7.46 -7.43
N ALA A 31 1.52 7.87 -7.41
CA ALA A 31 2.64 6.96 -7.22
C ALA A 31 2.61 6.29 -5.84
N TYR A 32 2.29 7.06 -4.80
CA TYR A 32 2.14 6.56 -3.44
C TYR A 32 1.03 5.51 -3.35
N TRP A 33 -0.18 5.83 -3.84
CA TRP A 33 -1.30 4.88 -3.80
C TRP A 33 -1.06 3.65 -4.66
N LEU A 34 -0.38 3.79 -5.80
CA LEU A 34 0.04 2.64 -6.59
C LEU A 34 0.93 1.69 -5.78
N GLY A 35 1.91 2.23 -5.06
CA GLY A 35 2.79 1.47 -4.17
C GLY A 35 2.02 0.83 -3.01
N PHE A 36 1.12 1.57 -2.36
CA PHE A 36 0.30 1.06 -1.27
C PHE A 36 -0.63 -0.08 -1.73
N ILE A 37 -1.23 0.04 -2.92
CA ILE A 37 -2.05 -1.02 -3.53
C ILE A 37 -1.17 -2.22 -3.94
N ALA A 38 0.06 -2.00 -4.38
CA ALA A 38 1.00 -3.08 -4.66
C ALA A 38 1.30 -3.93 -3.42
N ALA A 39 1.31 -3.33 -2.23
CA ALA A 39 1.40 -4.01 -0.94
C ALA A 39 0.02 -4.58 -0.50
N ASP A 40 -0.82 -3.74 0.06
CA ASP A 40 -2.05 -4.10 0.78
C ASP A 40 -3.32 -4.19 -0.10
N GLY A 41 -3.27 -3.75 -1.36
CA GLY A 41 -4.42 -3.81 -2.26
C GLY A 41 -4.69 -5.24 -2.78
N CYS A 42 -5.95 -5.54 -3.05
CA CYS A 42 -6.38 -6.78 -3.68
C CYS A 42 -7.16 -6.45 -4.96
N VAL A 43 -6.69 -6.94 -6.10
CA VAL A 43 -7.41 -6.88 -7.37
C VAL A 43 -8.21 -8.16 -7.53
N LEU A 44 -9.52 -8.01 -7.74
CA LEU A 44 -10.46 -9.11 -7.94
C LEU A 44 -10.84 -9.21 -9.42
N GLU A 45 -10.84 -10.44 -9.93
CA GLU A 45 -11.27 -10.71 -11.30
C GLU A 45 -12.78 -10.51 -11.48
N PRO A 46 -13.24 -10.16 -12.68
CA PRO A 46 -14.65 -10.23 -13.02
C PRO A 46 -15.19 -11.63 -12.83
N THR A 47 -16.39 -11.76 -12.28
CA THR A 47 -17.05 -13.06 -12.09
C THR A 47 -18.31 -13.19 -12.93
N TYR A 48 -18.65 -14.44 -13.29
CA TYR A 48 -19.83 -14.77 -14.09
C TYR A 48 -20.59 -15.91 -13.43
N GLN A 49 -21.88 -15.71 -13.24
CA GLN A 49 -22.78 -16.81 -12.87
C GLN A 49 -23.47 -17.34 -14.11
N VAL A 50 -23.43 -18.64 -14.28
CA VAL A 50 -24.05 -19.33 -15.41
C VAL A 50 -25.24 -20.16 -14.90
N SER A 51 -26.35 -20.06 -15.56
CA SER A 51 -27.54 -20.91 -15.28
C SER A 51 -27.20 -22.38 -15.55
N LYS A 52 -27.31 -23.22 -14.55
CA LYS A 52 -27.11 -24.67 -14.69
C LYS A 52 -28.12 -25.29 -15.69
N ARG A 53 -29.31 -24.68 -15.85
CA ARG A 53 -30.36 -25.20 -16.73
C ARG A 53 -30.19 -24.80 -18.19
N THR A 54 -29.70 -23.58 -18.45
CA THR A 54 -29.70 -23.00 -19.81
C THR A 54 -28.31 -22.75 -20.37
N GLY A 55 -27.25 -22.88 -19.57
CA GLY A 55 -25.88 -22.51 -19.96
C GLY A 55 -25.67 -21.01 -20.19
N LYS A 56 -26.69 -20.17 -19.98
CA LYS A 56 -26.58 -18.72 -20.21
C LYS A 56 -26.04 -17.99 -19.00
N ILE A 57 -25.25 -16.92 -19.22
CA ILE A 57 -24.81 -16.01 -18.18
C ILE A 57 -26.01 -15.27 -17.61
N ILE A 58 -26.29 -15.48 -16.31
CA ILE A 58 -27.40 -14.84 -15.58
C ILE A 58 -26.94 -13.67 -14.70
N ARG A 59 -25.64 -13.61 -14.36
CA ARG A 59 -25.05 -12.51 -13.60
C ARG A 59 -23.60 -12.29 -14.05
N LYS A 60 -23.23 -11.02 -14.15
CA LYS A 60 -21.86 -10.58 -14.44
C LYS A 60 -21.48 -9.53 -13.40
N GLU A 61 -20.37 -9.74 -12.71
CA GLU A 61 -19.79 -8.76 -11.80
C GLU A 61 -18.50 -8.23 -12.41
N GLN A 62 -18.26 -6.94 -12.26
CA GLN A 62 -17.01 -6.30 -12.67
C GLN A 62 -15.87 -6.74 -11.78
N GLY A 63 -14.64 -6.60 -12.27
CA GLY A 63 -13.45 -6.62 -11.44
C GLY A 63 -13.51 -5.52 -10.38
N ALA A 64 -12.75 -5.67 -9.31
CA ALA A 64 -12.74 -4.68 -8.25
C ALA A 64 -11.33 -4.50 -7.67
N LEU A 65 -11.05 -3.27 -7.23
CA LEU A 65 -9.97 -2.97 -6.30
C LEU A 65 -10.54 -2.98 -4.88
N GLN A 66 -9.90 -3.73 -3.99
CA GLN A 66 -10.24 -3.75 -2.56
C GLN A 66 -9.01 -3.42 -1.74
N ILE A 67 -9.15 -2.52 -0.76
CA ILE A 67 -8.13 -2.22 0.25
C ILE A 67 -8.79 -2.39 1.62
N GLY A 68 -8.16 -3.19 2.49
CA GLY A 68 -8.64 -3.43 3.85
C GLY A 68 -7.54 -3.10 4.86
N LEU A 69 -7.86 -2.29 5.87
CA LEU A 69 -6.93 -1.88 6.91
C LEU A 69 -7.52 -2.14 8.30
N GLN A 70 -6.67 -2.07 9.33
CA GLN A 70 -7.13 -2.00 10.70
C GLN A 70 -7.91 -0.71 10.95
N GLU A 71 -8.87 -0.74 11.86
CA GLU A 71 -9.73 0.40 12.17
C GLU A 71 -8.94 1.65 12.57
N ASN A 72 -7.80 1.48 13.24
CA ASN A 72 -6.92 2.57 13.65
C ASN A 72 -6.28 3.32 12.46
N ASP A 73 -6.22 2.70 11.29
CA ASP A 73 -5.70 3.30 10.05
C ASP A 73 -6.84 3.84 9.15
N LYS A 74 -8.04 4.06 9.70
CA LYS A 74 -9.22 4.57 8.96
C LYS A 74 -8.92 5.86 8.21
N THR A 75 -8.27 6.80 8.85
CA THR A 75 -7.90 8.10 8.27
C THR A 75 -7.07 7.95 7.00
N HIS A 76 -6.32 6.85 6.90
CA HIS A 76 -5.53 6.56 5.70
C HIS A 76 -6.40 6.17 4.50
N LEU A 77 -7.45 5.35 4.72
CA LEU A 77 -8.44 5.08 3.66
C LEU A 77 -9.25 6.32 3.30
N GLU A 78 -9.54 7.21 4.24
CA GLU A 78 -10.21 8.49 3.97
C GLU A 78 -9.33 9.41 3.10
N LYS A 79 -7.99 9.41 3.27
CA LYS A 79 -7.06 10.08 2.35
C LYS A 79 -7.17 9.51 0.94
N PHE A 80 -7.23 8.18 0.81
CA PHE A 80 -7.41 7.51 -0.48
C PHE A 80 -8.73 7.89 -1.15
N GLN A 81 -9.84 7.86 -0.40
CA GLN A 81 -11.14 8.26 -0.92
C GLN A 81 -11.12 9.69 -1.46
N LYS A 82 -10.51 10.61 -0.72
CA LYS A 82 -10.37 12.01 -1.15
C LYS A 82 -9.60 12.12 -2.47
N ASP A 83 -8.48 11.41 -2.60
CA ASP A 83 -7.62 11.49 -3.78
C ASP A 83 -8.26 10.87 -5.03
N ILE A 84 -9.02 9.80 -4.87
CA ILE A 84 -9.74 9.13 -5.98
C ILE A 84 -11.17 9.67 -6.17
N GLU A 85 -11.55 10.74 -5.42
CA GLU A 85 -12.88 11.35 -5.47
C GLU A 85 -14.02 10.35 -5.17
N ASP A 86 -13.76 9.41 -4.26
CA ASP A 86 -14.72 8.36 -3.93
C ASP A 86 -15.78 8.83 -2.93
N THR A 87 -17.03 8.58 -3.26
CA THR A 87 -18.20 8.93 -2.44
C THR A 87 -18.82 7.73 -1.71
N HIS A 88 -18.26 6.53 -1.84
CA HIS A 88 -18.76 5.34 -1.13
C HIS A 88 -18.53 5.44 0.36
N ASN A 89 -19.42 4.81 1.12
CA ASN A 89 -19.17 4.58 2.54
C ASN A 89 -18.13 3.46 2.71
N LEU A 90 -17.18 3.67 3.61
CA LEU A 90 -16.25 2.61 4.01
C LEU A 90 -17.02 1.48 4.73
N TYR A 91 -16.72 0.24 4.36
CA TYR A 91 -17.30 -0.92 5.02
C TYR A 91 -16.57 -1.21 6.33
N HIS A 92 -17.31 -1.25 7.44
CA HIS A 92 -16.79 -1.47 8.78
C HIS A 92 -17.08 -2.88 9.26
N ASN A 93 -16.06 -3.69 9.47
CA ASN A 93 -16.18 -5.00 10.08
C ASN A 93 -15.86 -4.92 11.58
N LYS A 94 -16.90 -4.74 12.40
CA LYS A 94 -16.75 -4.60 13.85
C LYS A 94 -16.10 -5.81 14.53
N ARG A 95 -16.36 -7.03 14.02
CA ARG A 95 -15.79 -8.28 14.57
C ARG A 95 -14.29 -8.35 14.36
N MET A 96 -13.83 -7.99 13.18
CA MET A 96 -12.41 -8.03 12.78
C MET A 96 -11.67 -6.73 13.10
N LYS A 97 -12.38 -5.70 13.60
CA LYS A 97 -11.85 -4.34 13.81
C LYS A 97 -11.11 -3.84 12.58
N SER A 98 -11.71 -4.03 11.42
CA SER A 98 -11.14 -3.64 10.13
C SER A 98 -12.11 -2.79 9.33
N ILE A 99 -11.54 -2.01 8.43
CA ILE A 99 -12.26 -1.13 7.54
C ILE A 99 -11.81 -1.39 6.11
N THR A 100 -12.76 -1.37 5.18
CA THR A 100 -12.50 -1.76 3.79
C THR A 100 -13.16 -0.80 2.83
N ILE A 101 -12.45 -0.45 1.77
CA ILE A 101 -12.99 0.16 0.55
C ILE A 101 -12.99 -0.89 -0.56
N LYS A 102 -14.05 -0.92 -1.37
CA LYS A 102 -14.14 -1.80 -2.54
C LYS A 102 -14.74 -1.04 -3.71
N LEU A 103 -13.96 -0.88 -4.76
CA LEU A 103 -14.29 -0.12 -5.95
C LEU A 103 -14.45 -1.08 -7.14
N PHE A 104 -15.67 -1.18 -7.66
CA PHE A 104 -15.96 -2.05 -8.80
C PHE A 104 -15.68 -1.29 -10.10
N SER A 105 -14.59 -1.64 -10.77
CA SER A 105 -14.20 -1.07 -12.06
C SER A 105 -13.23 -1.97 -12.81
N ASN A 106 -13.60 -2.35 -14.02
CA ASN A 106 -12.70 -3.05 -14.94
C ASN A 106 -11.59 -2.11 -15.45
N ILE A 107 -11.83 -0.79 -15.47
CA ILE A 107 -10.86 0.22 -15.92
C ILE A 107 -9.71 0.26 -14.91
N ILE A 108 -10.00 0.48 -13.62
CA ILE A 108 -8.97 0.47 -12.56
C ILE A 108 -8.19 -0.85 -12.56
N CYS A 109 -8.87 -1.99 -12.64
CA CYS A 109 -8.20 -3.29 -12.63
C CYS A 109 -7.21 -3.43 -13.81
N ARG A 110 -7.62 -3.01 -15.01
CA ARG A 110 -6.77 -3.02 -16.20
C ARG A 110 -5.58 -2.05 -16.06
N ASP A 111 -5.82 -0.84 -15.54
CA ASP A 111 -4.78 0.17 -15.40
C ASP A 111 -3.74 -0.25 -14.35
N LEU A 112 -4.15 -0.91 -13.26
CA LEU A 112 -3.25 -1.49 -12.27
C LEU A 112 -2.40 -2.64 -12.83
N GLN A 113 -2.92 -3.43 -13.77
CA GLN A 113 -2.19 -4.52 -14.42
C GLN A 113 -0.97 -4.04 -15.21
N GLN A 114 -1.00 -2.80 -15.75
CA GLN A 114 0.14 -2.19 -16.44
C GLN A 114 1.37 -2.03 -15.52
N TYR A 115 1.15 -2.00 -14.21
CA TYR A 115 2.18 -1.89 -13.16
C TYR A 115 2.41 -3.22 -12.42
N ASN A 116 2.10 -4.35 -13.05
CA ASN A 116 2.23 -5.70 -12.47
C ASN A 116 1.32 -5.97 -11.25
N ILE A 117 0.34 -5.11 -10.98
CA ILE A 117 -0.62 -5.31 -9.89
C ILE A 117 -1.81 -6.13 -10.41
N VAL A 118 -1.67 -7.43 -10.35
CA VAL A 118 -2.60 -8.43 -10.87
C VAL A 118 -3.36 -9.15 -9.74
N PRO A 119 -4.46 -9.86 -10.03
CA PRO A 119 -5.07 -10.77 -9.07
C PRO A 119 -4.06 -11.77 -8.52
N ARG A 120 -4.11 -12.03 -7.20
CA ARG A 120 -3.20 -12.96 -6.49
C ARG A 120 -1.72 -12.57 -6.59
N LYS A 121 -1.41 -11.28 -6.65
CA LYS A 121 -0.07 -10.73 -6.87
C LYS A 121 0.99 -11.11 -5.83
N SER A 122 0.59 -11.51 -4.63
CA SER A 122 1.48 -11.63 -3.45
C SER A 122 2.77 -12.45 -3.66
N LEU A 123 2.77 -13.40 -4.61
CA LEU A 123 3.94 -14.24 -4.90
C LEU A 123 4.58 -13.93 -6.26
N VAL A 124 3.91 -13.15 -7.11
CA VAL A 124 4.32 -12.93 -8.50
C VAL A 124 4.59 -11.46 -8.83
N LEU A 125 4.37 -10.57 -7.85
CA LEU A 125 4.60 -9.14 -8.01
C LEU A 125 6.05 -8.88 -8.43
N LYS A 126 6.23 -8.03 -9.45
CA LYS A 126 7.52 -7.52 -9.88
C LYS A 126 7.61 -6.03 -9.62
N PHE A 127 8.80 -5.51 -9.41
CA PHE A 127 9.00 -4.07 -9.34
C PHE A 127 8.64 -3.47 -10.72
N PRO A 128 7.81 -2.41 -10.77
CA PRO A 128 7.36 -1.86 -12.06
C PRO A 128 8.45 -0.99 -12.70
N ASP A 129 8.76 -1.27 -13.97
CA ASP A 129 9.79 -0.57 -14.75
C ASP A 129 9.29 0.77 -15.36
N SER A 130 7.96 0.98 -15.36
CA SER A 130 7.32 2.09 -16.07
C SER A 130 7.05 3.33 -15.22
N ILE A 131 7.53 3.36 -13.96
CA ILE A 131 7.36 4.52 -13.07
C ILE A 131 8.47 5.52 -13.37
N ARG A 132 8.08 6.81 -13.56
CA ARG A 132 9.05 7.89 -13.73
C ARG A 132 10.01 7.96 -12.54
N GLU A 133 11.26 8.30 -12.83
CA GLU A 133 12.35 8.31 -11.83
C GLU A 133 12.06 9.21 -10.63
N ASP A 134 11.52 10.40 -10.86
CA ASP A 134 11.14 11.36 -9.82
C ASP A 134 10.00 10.88 -8.92
N LEU A 135 9.23 9.88 -9.37
CA LEU A 135 8.10 9.30 -8.65
C LEU A 135 8.43 7.97 -7.94
N LEU A 136 9.59 7.36 -8.22
CA LEU A 136 9.99 6.07 -7.63
C LEU A 136 9.98 6.09 -6.10
N ARG A 137 10.52 7.15 -5.47
CA ARG A 137 10.53 7.28 -4.00
C ARG A 137 9.13 7.25 -3.39
N HIS A 138 8.16 7.81 -4.10
CA HIS A 138 6.78 7.86 -3.64
C HIS A 138 6.08 6.51 -3.77
N PHE A 139 6.33 5.78 -4.85
CA PHE A 139 5.89 4.40 -5.01
C PHE A 139 6.49 3.50 -3.92
N ILE A 140 7.81 3.59 -3.68
CA ILE A 140 8.50 2.81 -2.64
C ILE A 140 7.96 3.16 -1.25
N ARG A 141 7.66 4.44 -0.96
CA ARG A 141 7.01 4.84 0.29
C ARG A 141 5.64 4.19 0.44
N GLY A 142 4.78 4.22 -0.59
CA GLY A 142 3.47 3.58 -0.55
C GLY A 142 3.58 2.07 -0.28
N TYR A 143 4.48 1.38 -0.96
CA TYR A 143 4.74 -0.05 -0.71
C TYR A 143 5.26 -0.29 0.72
N PHE A 144 6.17 0.55 1.19
CA PHE A 144 6.68 0.46 2.56
C PHE A 144 5.60 0.71 3.61
N ASP A 145 4.69 1.63 3.37
CA ASP A 145 3.58 1.93 4.27
C ASP A 145 2.58 0.75 4.37
N GLY A 146 2.42 -0.05 3.31
CA GLY A 146 1.72 -1.32 3.37
C GLY A 146 2.55 -2.40 4.07
N ASP A 147 3.52 -2.99 3.39
CA ASP A 147 4.24 -4.21 3.78
C ASP A 147 5.57 -3.99 4.51
N GLY A 148 6.08 -2.75 4.62
CA GLY A 148 7.31 -2.46 5.33
C GLY A 148 7.13 -2.41 6.85
N SER A 149 8.25 -2.50 7.58
CA SER A 149 8.27 -2.43 9.04
C SER A 149 9.35 -1.49 9.55
N ILE A 150 9.01 -0.68 10.55
CA ILE A 150 9.95 0.01 11.45
C ILE A 150 9.69 -0.53 12.85
N ALA A 151 10.49 -1.45 13.33
CA ALA A 151 10.34 -2.09 14.63
C ALA A 151 11.28 -1.46 15.66
N PHE A 152 10.75 -1.17 16.84
CA PHE A 152 11.50 -0.63 17.99
C PHE A 152 11.68 -1.72 19.04
N CYS A 153 12.89 -2.26 19.14
CA CYS A 153 13.22 -3.22 20.18
C CYS A 153 13.66 -2.45 21.45
N LYS A 154 12.90 -2.62 22.54
CA LYS A 154 13.26 -2.06 23.85
C LYS A 154 14.23 -2.98 24.56
N ASN A 155 15.25 -2.39 25.21
CA ASN A 155 16.11 -3.15 26.11
C ASN A 155 15.34 -3.53 27.42
N LYS A 156 16.02 -4.28 28.32
CA LYS A 156 15.43 -4.69 29.62
C LYS A 156 14.98 -3.51 30.50
N LYS A 157 15.49 -2.28 30.27
CA LYS A 157 15.08 -1.05 30.97
C LYS A 157 14.00 -0.26 30.22
N GLY A 158 13.40 -0.82 29.17
CA GLY A 158 12.39 -0.15 28.37
C GLY A 158 12.91 0.95 27.42
N VAL A 159 14.24 1.10 27.30
CA VAL A 159 14.86 2.15 26.49
C VAL A 159 15.02 1.66 25.05
N ILE A 160 14.69 2.53 24.09
CA ILE A 160 14.94 2.33 22.66
C ILE A 160 16.27 3.02 22.33
N SER A 161 17.26 2.24 21.88
CA SER A 161 18.50 2.77 21.30
C SER A 161 18.38 2.76 19.77
N ILE A 162 19.18 3.59 19.07
CA ILE A 162 19.12 3.63 17.61
C ILE A 162 19.51 2.28 16.99
N GLY A 163 20.49 1.59 17.53
CA GLY A 163 20.91 0.26 17.07
C GLY A 163 19.89 -0.85 17.32
N SER A 164 18.80 -0.57 18.05
CA SER A 164 17.69 -1.50 18.27
C SER A 164 16.49 -1.22 17.36
N ILE A 165 16.60 -0.27 16.45
CA ILE A 165 15.56 0.03 15.45
C ILE A 165 15.85 -0.80 14.21
N GLN A 166 14.89 -1.63 13.83
CA GLN A 166 14.97 -2.50 12.66
C GLN A 166 14.00 -2.04 11.59
N VAL A 167 14.52 -1.87 10.38
CA VAL A 167 13.71 -1.54 9.19
C VAL A 167 13.81 -2.69 8.21
N SER A 168 12.67 -3.09 7.65
CA SER A 168 12.62 -4.23 6.73
C SER A 168 11.43 -4.14 5.77
N PHE A 169 11.56 -4.87 4.67
CA PHE A 169 10.46 -5.23 3.76
C PHE A 169 10.27 -6.73 3.74
N ILE A 170 9.05 -7.17 3.47
CA ILE A 170 8.73 -8.51 3.05
C ILE A 170 7.91 -8.44 1.75
N GLY A 171 8.12 -9.36 0.82
CA GLY A 171 7.35 -9.38 -0.42
C GLY A 171 7.78 -10.49 -1.38
N ALA A 172 7.20 -10.49 -2.58
CA ALA A 172 7.62 -11.39 -3.65
C ALA A 172 9.12 -11.23 -3.93
N THR A 173 9.83 -12.34 -4.06
CA THR A 173 11.30 -12.32 -4.28
C THR A 173 11.69 -11.46 -5.47
N SER A 174 10.94 -11.54 -6.58
CA SER A 174 11.17 -10.72 -7.78
C SER A 174 11.00 -9.21 -7.52
N PHE A 175 10.03 -8.83 -6.69
CA PHE A 175 9.83 -7.44 -6.29
C PHE A 175 10.96 -6.93 -5.39
N ILE A 176 11.35 -7.74 -4.41
CA ILE A 176 12.43 -7.38 -3.45
C ILE A 176 13.78 -7.24 -4.16
N ILE A 177 14.06 -8.06 -5.17
CA ILE A 177 15.28 -7.93 -5.99
C ILE A 177 15.28 -6.57 -6.72
N GLY A 178 14.23 -6.25 -7.48
CA GLY A 178 14.15 -4.99 -8.21
C GLY A 178 14.16 -3.77 -7.28
N LEU A 179 13.51 -3.85 -6.11
CA LEU A 179 13.58 -2.81 -5.09
C LEU A 179 15.04 -2.56 -4.64
N ASN A 180 15.79 -3.64 -4.33
CA ASN A 180 17.17 -3.52 -3.87
C ASN A 180 18.10 -2.93 -4.93
N GLU A 181 17.88 -3.27 -6.21
CA GLU A 181 18.59 -2.68 -7.35
C GLU A 181 18.35 -1.17 -7.45
N ILE A 182 17.10 -0.72 -7.31
CA ILE A 182 16.75 0.70 -7.30
C ILE A 182 17.36 1.42 -6.09
N LEU A 183 17.35 0.81 -4.90
CA LEU A 183 17.97 1.42 -3.71
C LEU A 183 19.49 1.54 -3.88
N GLN A 184 20.14 0.56 -4.50
CA GLN A 184 21.57 0.65 -4.83
C GLN A 184 21.84 1.79 -5.79
N GLU A 185 21.04 1.94 -6.84
CA GLU A 185 21.21 2.98 -7.86
C GLU A 185 20.97 4.38 -7.29
N LYS A 186 19.86 4.57 -6.57
CA LYS A 186 19.41 5.91 -6.15
C LYS A 186 20.06 6.43 -4.88
N ILE A 187 20.38 5.57 -3.93
CA ILE A 187 20.87 5.98 -2.60
C ILE A 187 22.10 5.20 -2.14
N GLN A 188 22.66 4.36 -2.99
CA GLN A 188 23.85 3.54 -2.68
C GLN A 188 23.64 2.66 -1.43
N VAL A 189 22.46 2.06 -1.35
CA VAL A 189 22.08 1.10 -0.31
C VAL A 189 21.82 -0.24 -0.98
N ASN A 190 22.64 -1.24 -0.65
CA ASN A 190 22.50 -2.61 -1.13
C ASN A 190 22.50 -3.56 0.06
N GLU A 191 21.38 -4.18 0.32
CA GLU A 191 21.19 -5.05 1.47
C GLU A 191 21.11 -6.52 1.05
N LYS A 192 21.48 -7.40 2.00
CA LYS A 192 21.37 -8.83 1.76
C LYS A 192 19.88 -9.26 1.74
N ILE A 193 19.48 -9.85 0.62
CA ILE A 193 18.14 -10.43 0.49
C ILE A 193 18.12 -11.80 1.17
N ILE A 194 17.20 -12.00 2.11
CA ILE A 194 17.02 -13.23 2.86
C ILE A 194 15.75 -13.92 2.36
N LYS A 195 15.90 -15.11 1.77
CA LYS A 195 14.77 -15.93 1.33
C LYS A 195 14.02 -16.50 2.53
N GLU A 196 12.70 -16.46 2.46
CA GLU A 196 11.81 -17.08 3.43
C GLU A 196 11.65 -18.60 3.20
N LYS A 197 10.91 -19.27 4.09
CA LYS A 197 10.54 -20.69 3.90
C LYS A 197 9.86 -20.94 2.55
N ASN A 198 8.98 -20.00 2.13
CA ASN A 198 8.46 -19.98 0.77
C ASN A 198 9.51 -19.31 -0.14
N PRO A 199 10.10 -20.03 -1.12
CA PRO A 199 11.15 -19.48 -1.99
C PRO A 199 10.69 -18.31 -2.87
N MET A 200 9.39 -18.09 -2.98
CA MET A 200 8.81 -16.97 -3.74
C MET A 200 8.69 -15.69 -2.90
N THR A 201 9.00 -15.74 -1.61
CA THR A 201 9.01 -14.57 -0.72
C THR A 201 10.38 -14.33 -0.14
N SER A 202 10.75 -13.07 0.01
CA SER A 202 12.03 -12.64 0.56
C SER A 202 11.87 -11.45 1.49
N ASN A 203 12.81 -11.32 2.42
CA ASN A 203 12.97 -10.16 3.27
C ASN A 203 14.20 -9.35 2.84
N LEU A 204 14.07 -8.04 2.94
CA LEU A 204 15.16 -7.09 2.86
C LEU A 204 15.26 -6.36 4.20
N PHE A 205 16.37 -6.56 4.92
CA PHE A 205 16.64 -5.90 6.21
C PHE A 205 17.73 -4.86 6.04
N PHE A 206 17.53 -3.67 6.60
CA PHE A 206 18.56 -2.66 6.65
C PHE A 206 19.55 -2.98 7.76
N SER A 207 20.79 -3.26 7.37
CA SER A 207 21.83 -3.81 8.23
C SER A 207 22.55 -2.77 9.08
N SER A 208 22.54 -1.50 8.65
CA SER A 208 23.24 -0.42 9.32
C SER A 208 22.33 0.79 9.62
N ILE A 209 22.73 1.57 10.62
CA ILE A 209 22.05 2.81 10.98
C ILE A 209 22.09 3.80 9.82
N ASP A 210 23.20 3.90 9.10
CA ASP A 210 23.38 4.83 8.00
C ASP A 210 22.54 4.43 6.77
N HIS A 211 22.47 3.14 6.44
CA HIS A 211 21.57 2.65 5.39
C HIS A 211 20.10 2.89 5.75
N THR A 212 19.73 2.61 7.01
CA THR A 212 18.39 2.91 7.52
C THR A 212 18.06 4.40 7.39
N LYS A 213 19.00 5.28 7.74
CA LYS A 213 18.82 6.74 7.61
C LYS A 213 18.64 7.16 6.17
N LYS A 214 19.54 6.73 5.26
CA LYS A 214 19.44 7.03 3.84
C LYS A 214 18.08 6.58 3.25
N PHE A 215 17.67 5.36 3.58
CA PHE A 215 16.41 4.81 3.09
C PHE A 215 15.20 5.58 3.62
N LEU A 216 15.10 5.79 4.94
CA LEU A 216 13.95 6.47 5.53
C LEU A 216 13.85 7.93 5.06
N ASP A 217 14.97 8.63 4.91
CA ASP A 217 14.97 9.97 4.32
C ASP A 217 14.55 9.96 2.86
N PHE A 218 15.05 9.00 2.08
CA PHE A 218 14.68 8.88 0.68
C PHE A 218 13.17 8.79 0.49
N ILE A 219 12.48 8.02 1.32
CA ILE A 219 11.04 7.82 1.16
C ILE A 219 10.18 8.86 1.88
N TYR A 220 10.60 9.41 3.03
CA TYR A 220 9.74 10.26 3.86
C TYR A 220 10.09 11.75 3.85
N LYS A 221 11.35 12.11 3.55
CA LYS A 221 11.71 13.54 3.56
C LYS A 221 10.91 14.30 2.51
N ASP A 222 10.30 15.42 2.94
CA ASP A 222 9.47 16.31 2.11
C ASP A 222 8.23 15.62 1.49
N SER A 223 7.76 14.51 2.09
CA SER A 223 6.57 13.80 1.64
C SER A 223 5.29 14.49 2.11
N THR A 224 4.26 14.50 1.25
CA THR A 224 2.94 15.09 1.56
C THR A 224 1.88 14.05 1.91
N ILE A 225 2.13 12.77 1.58
CA ILE A 225 1.24 11.65 1.88
C ILE A 225 2.01 10.47 2.45
N TYR A 226 1.53 9.89 3.54
CA TYR A 226 2.12 8.77 4.27
C TYR A 226 1.11 8.13 5.22
N LEU A 227 1.41 6.92 5.70
CA LEU A 227 0.71 6.27 6.80
C LEU A 227 1.21 6.83 8.14
N ASP A 228 0.34 7.54 8.87
CA ASP A 228 0.70 8.38 10.02
C ASP A 228 1.55 7.65 11.06
N ARG A 229 1.15 6.42 11.48
CA ARG A 229 1.90 5.61 12.45
C ARG A 229 3.33 5.24 12.00
N LYS A 230 3.60 5.12 10.70
CA LYS A 230 4.95 4.84 10.18
C LYS A 230 5.77 6.11 10.06
N TYR A 231 5.15 7.20 9.66
CA TYR A 231 5.80 8.51 9.64
C TYR A 231 6.21 8.97 11.04
N GLU A 232 5.37 8.77 12.07
CA GLU A 232 5.74 9.01 13.47
C GLU A 232 6.99 8.21 13.88
N ARG A 233 7.09 6.95 13.46
CA ARG A 233 8.28 6.12 13.73
C ARG A 233 9.53 6.64 13.01
N TYR A 234 9.39 7.17 11.80
CA TYR A 234 10.47 7.87 11.12
C TYR A 234 10.94 9.10 11.90
N LEU A 235 10.03 9.92 12.44
CA LEU A 235 10.41 11.07 13.27
C LEU A 235 11.15 10.65 14.55
N ILE A 236 10.69 9.57 15.20
CA ILE A 236 11.37 9.01 16.37
C ILE A 236 12.78 8.50 15.99
N PHE A 237 12.92 7.83 14.84
CA PHE A 237 14.22 7.39 14.33
C PHE A 237 15.16 8.59 14.14
N ASN A 238 14.72 9.66 13.48
CA ASN A 238 15.53 10.86 13.25
C ASN A 238 16.01 11.49 14.55
N LYS A 239 15.13 11.65 15.53
CA LYS A 239 15.53 12.13 16.87
C LYS A 239 16.63 11.26 17.50
N LYS A 240 16.50 9.94 17.42
CA LYS A 240 17.50 9.00 17.92
C LYS A 240 18.81 9.04 17.14
N TYR A 241 18.74 9.31 15.84
CA TYR A 241 19.91 9.47 15.00
C TYR A 241 20.72 10.73 15.37
N GLU A 242 20.05 11.84 15.63
CA GLU A 242 20.69 13.08 16.11
C GLU A 242 21.36 12.87 17.49
N GLU A 243 20.66 12.22 18.43
CA GLU A 243 21.23 11.85 19.72
C GLU A 243 22.51 10.98 19.58
N TYR A 244 22.51 10.05 18.61
CA TYR A 244 23.65 9.18 18.30
C TYR A 244 24.83 9.96 17.74
N LEU A 245 24.62 10.86 16.78
CA LEU A 245 25.66 11.70 16.21
C LEU A 245 26.30 12.60 17.27
N ASN A 246 25.48 13.24 18.11
CA ASN A 246 25.98 14.11 19.20
C ASN A 246 26.82 13.35 20.23
N LYS A 247 26.58 12.05 20.44
CA LYS A 247 27.44 11.21 21.31
C LYS A 247 28.72 10.78 20.65
N LYS A 248 28.77 10.65 19.32
CA LYS A 248 29.96 10.23 18.57
C LYS A 248 30.95 11.38 18.39
N LEU A 249 30.49 12.62 18.51
CA LEU A 249 31.32 13.84 18.42
C LEU A 249 31.93 14.28 19.76
N ARG A 250 31.56 13.64 20.86
CA ARG A 250 32.13 13.82 22.21
C ARG A 250 33.15 12.76 22.53
#